data_fc00368ffbcc6dfbbf3645738ec55435
#
_entry.id   fc00368ffbcc6dfbbf3645738ec55435
#
_cell.length_a   1.000
_cell.length_b   1.000
_cell.length_c   1.000
_cell.angle_alpha   90.00
_cell.angle_beta   90.00
_cell.angle_gamma   90.00
#
_symmetry.space_group_name_H-M   'P 1'
#
loop_
_entity.id
_entity.type
_entity.pdbx_description
1 polymer ?
#
loop_
_entity_poly.entity_id
_entity_poly.type
_entity_poly.pdbx_seq_one_letter_code
_entity_poly.pdbx_strand_id
1 'polypeptide(L)'
;MGKYLILLLTFVVISCDSGIKTDNNINKTEHNFSITHLFGINSIYTNYNKAFKVAKDENKAVFILFTSKYCRWCTKLRDTTLKDQEIIKRLNNDFIVLLLDKNYSNYPSKYRIKAVPSIYFTDKNEEIFTSIVGYHKDPNDYIKWFKYIQIELSN
;
A
#
# COMPACT_ATOMS: atom_id res chain seq x y z
N MET A 1 76.10 7.11 26.13
CA MET A 1 75.53 5.77 26.06
C MET A 1 74.04 5.91 26.11
N GLY A 2 73.43 6.11 24.99
CA GLY A 2 71.94 6.33 24.83
C GLY A 2 71.31 5.08 24.27
N LYS A 3 70.45 4.46 25.05
CA LYS A 3 69.61 3.34 24.61
C LYS A 3 68.37 3.91 23.87
N TYR A 4 68.27 3.71 22.57
CA TYR A 4 67.13 3.98 21.78
C TYR A 4 66.13 2.86 22.02
N LEU A 5 64.99 3.21 22.68
CA LEU A 5 63.84 2.33 22.84
C LEU A 5 62.93 2.49 21.60
N ILE A 6 63.00 1.52 20.71
CA ILE A 6 62.17 1.46 19.53
C ILE A 6 60.76 0.94 19.95
N LEU A 7 59.78 1.83 19.99
CA LEU A 7 58.40 1.50 20.26
C LEU A 7 57.76 0.99 18.95
N LEU A 8 57.60 -0.31 18.81
CA LEU A 8 56.85 -0.93 17.72
C LEU A 8 55.34 -0.70 17.94
N LEU A 9 54.81 0.26 17.23
CA LEU A 9 53.38 0.47 17.11
C LEU A 9 52.79 -0.61 16.18
N THR A 10 52.21 -1.66 16.77
CA THR A 10 51.42 -2.63 16.02
C THR A 10 50.08 -2.02 15.68
N PHE A 11 49.91 -1.68 14.41
CA PHE A 11 48.60 -1.33 13.85
C PHE A 11 47.71 -2.57 13.79
N VAL A 12 46.76 -2.68 14.71
CA VAL A 12 45.68 -3.65 14.61
C VAL A 12 44.66 -3.07 13.63
N VAL A 13 44.70 -3.54 12.39
CA VAL A 13 43.63 -3.30 11.41
C VAL A 13 42.44 -4.16 11.81
N ILE A 14 41.46 -3.53 12.47
CA ILE A 14 40.15 -4.14 12.68
C ILE A 14 39.45 -4.07 11.34
N SER A 15 39.50 -5.16 10.57
CA SER A 15 38.61 -5.37 9.43
C SER A 15 37.20 -5.51 9.95
N CYS A 16 36.40 -4.43 9.86
CA CYS A 16 34.94 -4.51 9.91
C CYS A 16 34.47 -5.20 8.64
N ASP A 17 34.35 -6.51 8.72
CA ASP A 17 33.63 -7.30 7.73
C ASP A 17 32.12 -7.06 7.95
N SER A 18 31.62 -6.00 7.29
CA SER A 18 30.19 -5.74 7.17
C SER A 18 29.63 -6.76 6.19
N GLY A 19 29.43 -7.97 6.66
CA GLY A 19 28.66 -8.98 5.94
C GLY A 19 27.25 -8.47 5.68
N ILE A 20 27.07 -7.75 4.56
CA ILE A 20 25.75 -7.50 3.99
C ILE A 20 25.21 -8.87 3.58
N LYS A 21 24.44 -9.49 4.47
CA LYS A 21 23.59 -10.60 4.09
C LYS A 21 22.52 -10.01 3.16
N THR A 22 22.81 -10.03 1.88
CA THR A 22 21.76 -9.90 0.85
C THR A 22 20.88 -11.12 0.98
N ASP A 23 19.77 -10.97 1.70
CA ASP A 23 18.67 -11.92 1.67
C ASP A 23 18.05 -11.87 0.27
N ASN A 24 18.73 -12.51 -0.69
CA ASN A 24 18.21 -12.79 -2.04
C ASN A 24 17.21 -13.93 -1.96
N ASN A 25 16.13 -13.73 -1.21
CA ASN A 25 14.93 -14.56 -1.33
C ASN A 25 13.73 -13.67 -1.64
N ILE A 26 13.89 -12.86 -2.68
CA ILE A 26 12.74 -12.30 -3.37
C ILE A 26 12.25 -13.44 -4.27
N ASN A 27 11.31 -14.24 -3.75
CA ASN A 27 10.42 -15.00 -4.59
C ASN A 27 9.63 -14.00 -5.42
N LYS A 28 10.21 -13.64 -6.56
CA LYS A 28 9.65 -12.77 -7.58
C LYS A 28 8.58 -13.55 -8.34
N THR A 29 7.46 -13.82 -7.69
CA THR A 29 6.23 -14.05 -8.40
C THR A 29 5.80 -12.67 -8.91
N GLU A 30 6.28 -12.32 -10.10
CA GLU A 30 5.73 -11.21 -10.88
C GLU A 30 4.29 -11.55 -11.24
N HIS A 31 3.38 -11.35 -10.29
CA HIS A 31 1.96 -11.37 -10.59
C HIS A 31 1.68 -10.10 -11.40
N ASN A 32 1.47 -10.28 -12.71
CA ASN A 32 1.05 -9.21 -13.60
C ASN A 32 -0.33 -8.68 -13.16
N PHE A 33 -0.34 -7.73 -12.23
CA PHE A 33 -1.53 -6.95 -11.92
C PHE A 33 -2.03 -6.26 -13.21
N SER A 34 -3.32 -6.27 -13.46
CA SER A 34 -3.90 -5.47 -14.55
C SER A 34 -3.80 -3.98 -14.26
N ILE A 35 -3.79 -3.62 -12.97
CA ILE A 35 -3.63 -2.25 -12.47
C ILE A 35 -2.47 -2.22 -11.50
N THR A 36 -1.40 -1.52 -11.85
CA THR A 36 -0.19 -1.35 -11.02
C THR A 36 -0.05 0.05 -10.46
N HIS A 37 -0.86 0.99 -10.95
CA HIS A 37 -0.82 2.39 -10.53
C HIS A 37 -2.20 3.03 -10.67
N LEU A 38 -2.43 4.09 -9.89
CA LEU A 38 -3.55 5.02 -10.00
C LEU A 38 -3.01 6.41 -10.30
N PHE A 39 -3.62 7.10 -11.27
CA PHE A 39 -3.17 8.42 -11.68
C PHE A 39 -3.22 9.41 -10.51
N GLY A 40 -2.12 10.15 -10.30
CA GLY A 40 -2.04 11.19 -9.25
C GLY A 40 -1.97 10.67 -7.81
N ILE A 41 -1.92 9.36 -7.58
CA ILE A 41 -1.75 8.79 -6.23
C ILE A 41 -0.26 8.64 -5.91
N ASN A 42 0.17 9.28 -4.82
CA ASN A 42 1.57 9.38 -4.44
C ASN A 42 2.15 8.07 -3.90
N SER A 43 1.34 7.31 -3.15
CA SER A 43 1.78 6.06 -2.54
C SER A 43 0.72 4.98 -2.64
N ILE A 44 1.09 3.84 -3.23
CA ILE A 44 0.23 2.68 -3.38
C ILE A 44 0.90 1.48 -2.73
N TYR A 45 0.18 0.82 -1.85
CA TYR A 45 0.61 -0.43 -1.24
C TYR A 45 -0.02 -1.61 -1.99
N THR A 46 0.74 -2.71 -2.11
CA THR A 46 0.27 -3.98 -2.69
C THR A 46 0.38 -5.15 -1.73
N ASN A 47 0.93 -4.89 -0.54
CA ASN A 47 1.03 -5.85 0.55
C ASN A 47 0.08 -5.44 1.67
N TYR A 48 -0.85 -6.32 2.03
CA TYR A 48 -1.90 -6.09 3.01
C TYR A 48 -1.33 -5.69 4.38
N ASN A 49 -0.45 -6.51 4.93
CA ASN A 49 0.10 -6.29 6.27
C ASN A 49 0.92 -4.99 6.35
N LYS A 50 1.68 -4.68 5.28
CA LYS A 50 2.44 -3.43 5.22
C LYS A 50 1.51 -2.21 5.18
N ALA A 51 0.44 -2.25 4.41
CA ALA A 51 -0.53 -1.16 4.32
C ALA A 51 -1.19 -0.88 5.67
N PHE A 52 -1.64 -1.91 6.37
CA PHE A 52 -2.29 -1.76 7.68
C PHE A 52 -1.32 -1.37 8.79
N LYS A 53 -0.05 -1.79 8.68
CA LYS A 53 0.98 -1.25 9.59
C LYS A 53 1.10 0.26 9.44
N VAL A 54 1.23 0.75 8.21
CA VAL A 54 1.33 2.20 7.93
C VAL A 54 0.05 2.93 8.32
N ALA A 55 -1.12 2.34 8.08
CA ALA A 55 -2.41 2.92 8.48
C ALA A 55 -2.49 3.14 10.01
N LYS A 56 -1.96 2.21 10.80
CA LYS A 56 -1.85 2.37 12.26
C LYS A 56 -0.86 3.46 12.66
N ASP A 57 0.31 3.46 12.02
CA ASP A 57 1.38 4.43 12.31
C ASP A 57 0.95 5.87 11.96
N GLU A 58 0.20 6.07 10.86
CA GLU A 58 -0.28 7.37 10.40
C GLU A 58 -1.69 7.75 10.88
N ASN A 59 -2.35 6.85 11.61
CA ASN A 59 -3.75 7.02 12.08
C ASN A 59 -4.73 7.32 10.93
N LYS A 60 -4.62 6.59 9.82
CA LYS A 60 -5.44 6.78 8.61
C LYS A 60 -6.35 5.59 8.33
N ALA A 61 -7.48 5.86 7.69
CA ALA A 61 -8.30 4.83 7.07
C ALA A 61 -7.59 4.20 5.86
N VAL A 62 -8.07 3.04 5.43
CA VAL A 62 -7.53 2.34 4.26
C VAL A 62 -8.58 2.27 3.16
N PHE A 63 -8.20 2.73 1.97
CA PHE A 63 -8.92 2.52 0.72
C PHE A 63 -8.33 1.29 0.03
N ILE A 64 -9.12 0.21 -0.06
CA ILE A 64 -8.69 -1.04 -0.67
C ILE A 64 -9.39 -1.23 -2.01
N LEU A 65 -8.65 -1.26 -3.10
CA LEU A 65 -9.17 -1.59 -4.43
C LEU A 65 -8.78 -3.02 -4.81
N PHE A 66 -9.78 -3.89 -4.89
CA PHE A 66 -9.62 -5.23 -5.45
C PHE A 66 -9.81 -5.23 -6.96
N THR A 67 -8.87 -5.81 -7.67
CA THR A 67 -8.81 -5.92 -9.13
C THR A 67 -8.48 -7.33 -9.57
N SER A 68 -8.35 -7.57 -10.88
CA SER A 68 -7.80 -8.80 -11.44
C SER A 68 -7.17 -8.54 -12.81
N LYS A 69 -6.33 -9.46 -13.29
CA LYS A 69 -5.50 -9.32 -14.48
C LYS A 69 -6.24 -8.84 -15.74
N TYR A 70 -7.44 -9.32 -16.01
CA TYR A 70 -8.18 -9.02 -17.25
C TYR A 70 -9.48 -8.24 -16.98
N CYS A 71 -9.49 -7.41 -15.93
CA CYS A 71 -10.66 -6.67 -15.52
C CYS A 71 -10.83 -5.37 -16.32
N ARG A 72 -11.61 -5.41 -17.41
CA ARG A 72 -11.93 -4.22 -18.22
C ARG A 72 -12.59 -3.11 -17.41
N TRP A 73 -13.47 -3.44 -16.48
CA TRP A 73 -14.14 -2.46 -15.65
C TRP A 73 -13.21 -1.83 -14.60
N CYS A 74 -12.20 -2.59 -14.12
CA CYS A 74 -11.17 -2.03 -13.26
C CYS A 74 -10.32 -1.01 -14.01
N THR A 75 -9.92 -1.32 -15.25
CA THR A 75 -9.21 -0.38 -16.13
C THR A 75 -10.06 0.87 -16.37
N LYS A 76 -11.36 0.70 -16.67
CA LYS A 76 -12.26 1.83 -16.89
C LYS A 76 -12.39 2.69 -15.63
N LEU A 77 -12.56 2.08 -14.45
CA LEU A 77 -12.62 2.80 -13.17
C LEU A 77 -11.36 3.64 -12.93
N ARG A 78 -10.18 3.03 -13.09
CA ARG A 78 -8.88 3.70 -12.98
C ARG A 78 -8.75 4.89 -13.92
N ASP A 79 -9.12 4.68 -15.20
CA ASP A 79 -8.85 5.64 -16.28
C ASP A 79 -9.89 6.76 -16.39
N THR A 80 -11.00 6.64 -15.66
CA THR A 80 -12.08 7.65 -15.64
C THR A 80 -12.32 8.15 -14.22
N THR A 81 -13.15 7.48 -13.45
CA THR A 81 -13.67 7.96 -12.16
C THR A 81 -12.58 8.24 -11.13
N LEU A 82 -11.55 7.37 -11.03
CA LEU A 82 -10.44 7.59 -10.08
C LEU A 82 -9.44 8.66 -10.55
N LYS A 83 -9.65 9.30 -11.70
CA LYS A 83 -8.91 10.51 -12.13
C LYS A 83 -9.57 11.81 -11.68
N ASP A 84 -10.71 11.75 -11.01
CA ASP A 84 -11.33 12.93 -10.44
C ASP A 84 -10.42 13.59 -9.42
N GLN A 85 -10.30 14.94 -9.48
CA GLN A 85 -9.33 15.69 -8.68
C GLN A 85 -9.65 15.65 -7.18
N GLU A 86 -10.95 15.64 -6.81
CA GLU A 86 -11.33 15.54 -5.40
C GLU A 86 -11.04 14.13 -4.87
N ILE A 87 -11.28 13.08 -5.66
CA ILE A 87 -10.92 11.70 -5.30
C ILE A 87 -9.41 11.58 -5.09
N ILE A 88 -8.59 12.08 -6.04
CA ILE A 88 -7.13 12.05 -5.94
C ILE A 88 -6.66 12.76 -4.68
N LYS A 89 -7.16 13.98 -4.44
CA LYS A 89 -6.83 14.77 -3.26
C LYS A 89 -7.15 14.02 -1.97
N ARG A 90 -8.34 13.43 -1.88
CA ARG A 90 -8.80 12.71 -0.69
C ARG A 90 -8.00 11.43 -0.46
N LEU A 91 -7.75 10.65 -1.52
CA LEU A 91 -6.95 9.43 -1.41
C LEU A 91 -5.52 9.72 -0.93
N ASN A 92 -4.89 10.80 -1.41
CA ASN A 92 -3.54 11.15 -0.97
C ASN A 92 -3.46 11.67 0.47
N ASN A 93 -4.48 12.41 0.92
CA ASN A 93 -4.42 13.06 2.23
C ASN A 93 -4.98 12.18 3.35
N ASP A 94 -6.08 11.50 3.10
CA ASP A 94 -6.92 10.92 4.15
C ASP A 94 -6.81 9.40 4.25
N PHE A 95 -6.24 8.74 3.23
CA PHE A 95 -6.23 7.28 3.16
C PHE A 95 -4.84 6.70 2.91
N ILE A 96 -4.66 5.48 3.38
CA ILE A 96 -3.65 4.57 2.84
C ILE A 96 -4.28 3.82 1.69
N VAL A 97 -3.67 3.91 0.50
CA VAL A 97 -4.21 3.28 -0.72
C VAL A 97 -3.59 1.90 -0.91
N LEU A 98 -4.43 0.88 -0.86
CA LEU A 98 -4.05 -0.52 -1.01
C LEU A 98 -4.68 -1.11 -2.27
N LEU A 99 -3.84 -1.64 -3.14
CA LEU A 99 -4.26 -2.28 -4.39
C LEU A 99 -3.99 -3.78 -4.32
N LEU A 100 -5.03 -4.61 -4.45
CA LEU A 100 -4.94 -6.05 -4.32
C LEU A 100 -5.50 -6.76 -5.57
N ASP A 101 -4.80 -7.80 -6.01
CA ASP A 101 -5.38 -8.75 -6.96
C ASP A 101 -6.23 -9.77 -6.21
N LYS A 102 -7.48 -9.90 -6.62
CA LYS A 102 -8.46 -10.81 -6.00
C LYS A 102 -7.98 -12.27 -5.94
N ASN A 103 -7.17 -12.71 -6.92
CA ASN A 103 -6.79 -14.12 -7.05
C ASN A 103 -5.40 -14.43 -6.47
N TYR A 104 -4.54 -13.41 -6.38
CA TYR A 104 -3.11 -13.62 -6.09
C TYR A 104 -2.61 -12.90 -4.84
N SER A 105 -3.31 -11.86 -4.37
CA SER A 105 -2.91 -11.18 -3.14
C SER A 105 -3.34 -11.97 -1.91
N ASN A 106 -2.51 -11.91 -0.87
CA ASN A 106 -2.86 -12.47 0.42
C ASN A 106 -3.62 -11.42 1.24
N TYR A 107 -4.87 -11.73 1.60
CA TYR A 107 -5.74 -10.88 2.41
C TYR A 107 -6.76 -11.72 3.21
N PRO A 108 -7.33 -11.20 4.32
CA PRO A 108 -8.29 -11.93 5.13
C PRO A 108 -9.59 -12.29 4.39
N SER A 109 -10.13 -13.47 4.66
CA SER A 109 -11.37 -13.99 4.04
C SER A 109 -12.63 -13.19 4.35
N LYS A 110 -12.59 -12.28 5.33
CA LYS A 110 -13.71 -11.34 5.63
C LYS A 110 -14.08 -10.47 4.43
N TYR A 111 -13.11 -10.17 3.53
CA TYR A 111 -13.38 -9.49 2.26
C TYR A 111 -13.94 -10.50 1.26
N ARG A 112 -15.24 -10.69 1.25
CA ARG A 112 -15.93 -11.66 0.37
C ARG A 112 -16.01 -11.16 -1.07
N ILE A 113 -14.87 -11.14 -1.79
CA ILE A 113 -14.77 -10.56 -3.14
C ILE A 113 -15.44 -11.47 -4.17
N LYS A 114 -16.67 -11.15 -4.54
CA LYS A 114 -17.44 -11.87 -5.58
C LYS A 114 -17.16 -11.33 -6.98
N ALA A 115 -16.97 -10.04 -7.11
CA ALA A 115 -16.75 -9.34 -8.39
C ALA A 115 -15.63 -8.30 -8.26
N VAL A 116 -15.06 -7.84 -9.38
CA VAL A 116 -14.10 -6.73 -9.45
C VAL A 116 -14.51 -5.74 -10.56
N PRO A 117 -14.24 -4.44 -10.40
CA PRO A 117 -13.59 -3.85 -9.23
C PRO A 117 -14.46 -3.93 -7.99
N SER A 118 -13.84 -4.08 -6.82
CA SER A 118 -14.50 -3.89 -5.53
C SER A 118 -13.64 -2.98 -4.67
N ILE A 119 -14.25 -1.96 -4.10
CA ILE A 119 -13.58 -1.02 -3.21
C ILE A 119 -14.13 -1.25 -1.80
N TYR A 120 -13.23 -1.36 -0.84
CA TYR A 120 -13.55 -1.39 0.58
C TYR A 120 -12.92 -0.20 1.27
N PHE A 121 -13.66 0.37 2.19
CA PHE A 121 -13.17 1.38 3.12
C PHE A 121 -13.13 0.77 4.51
N THR A 122 -11.98 0.83 5.15
CA THR A 122 -11.80 0.30 6.50
C THR A 122 -11.13 1.34 7.39
N ASP A 123 -11.26 1.16 8.70
CA ASP A 123 -10.38 1.84 9.64
C ASP A 123 -8.97 1.22 9.65
N LYS A 124 -8.08 1.79 10.45
CA LYS A 124 -6.72 1.28 10.68
C LYS A 124 -6.67 -0.09 11.39
N ASN A 125 -7.77 -0.50 12.07
CA ASN A 125 -7.91 -1.79 12.77
C ASN A 125 -8.58 -2.84 11.91
N GLU A 126 -8.77 -2.55 10.61
CA GLU A 126 -9.37 -3.44 9.62
C GLU A 126 -10.90 -3.61 9.77
N GLU A 127 -11.57 -2.74 10.53
CA GLU A 127 -13.02 -2.70 10.57
C GLU A 127 -13.57 -2.11 9.26
N ILE A 128 -14.55 -2.78 8.66
CA ILE A 128 -15.10 -2.39 7.37
C ILE A 128 -16.24 -1.39 7.58
N PHE A 129 -16.07 -0.15 7.13
CA PHE A 129 -17.14 0.85 7.12
C PHE A 129 -18.15 0.57 6.01
N THR A 130 -17.66 0.33 4.78
CA THR A 130 -18.52 0.11 3.61
C THR A 130 -17.74 -0.51 2.46
N SER A 131 -18.48 -0.93 1.42
CA SER A 131 -17.91 -1.39 0.16
C SER A 131 -18.73 -0.93 -1.04
N ILE A 132 -18.03 -0.73 -2.17
CA ILE A 132 -18.62 -0.40 -3.47
C ILE A 132 -18.20 -1.49 -4.45
N VAL A 133 -19.15 -2.18 -5.04
CA VAL A 133 -18.91 -3.28 -5.98
C VAL A 133 -19.27 -2.86 -7.40
N GLY A 134 -18.35 -3.10 -8.33
CA GLY A 134 -18.53 -2.76 -9.74
C GLY A 134 -18.00 -1.37 -10.10
N TYR A 135 -18.15 -1.04 -11.37
CA TYR A 135 -17.78 0.26 -11.92
C TYR A 135 -18.89 1.28 -11.71
N HIS A 136 -18.60 2.34 -10.98
CA HIS A 136 -19.46 3.51 -10.84
C HIS A 136 -18.83 4.68 -11.58
N LYS A 137 -19.59 5.31 -12.47
CA LYS A 137 -19.10 6.39 -13.32
C LYS A 137 -19.01 7.72 -12.56
N ASP A 138 -19.97 7.98 -11.66
CA ASP A 138 -20.07 9.24 -10.94
C ASP A 138 -19.06 9.28 -9.79
N PRO A 139 -18.12 10.24 -9.75
CA PRO A 139 -17.20 10.44 -8.63
C PRO A 139 -17.92 10.64 -7.29
N ASN A 140 -19.12 11.22 -7.29
CA ASN A 140 -19.89 11.46 -6.07
C ASN A 140 -20.30 10.17 -5.35
N ASP A 141 -20.36 9.03 -6.07
CA ASP A 141 -20.58 7.72 -5.45
C ASP A 141 -19.48 7.33 -4.47
N TYR A 142 -18.27 7.90 -4.64
CA TYR A 142 -17.11 7.69 -3.78
C TYR A 142 -16.95 8.84 -2.77
N ILE A 143 -17.08 10.08 -3.22
CA ILE A 143 -16.86 11.29 -2.41
C ILE A 143 -17.78 11.34 -1.19
N LYS A 144 -19.03 10.90 -1.32
CA LYS A 144 -19.97 10.79 -0.18
C LYS A 144 -19.45 9.91 0.94
N TRP A 145 -18.80 8.79 0.58
CA TRP A 145 -18.20 7.86 1.55
C TRP A 145 -16.96 8.43 2.21
N PHE A 146 -16.11 9.15 1.49
CA PHE A 146 -14.96 9.83 2.08
C PHE A 146 -15.39 10.79 3.20
N LYS A 147 -16.45 11.57 2.96
CA LYS A 147 -17.02 12.48 3.98
C LYS A 147 -17.54 11.73 5.19
N TYR A 148 -18.30 10.67 4.97
CA TYR A 148 -18.83 9.83 6.04
C TYR A 148 -17.72 9.24 6.91
N ILE A 149 -16.72 8.63 6.29
CA ILE A 149 -15.61 7.99 7.00
C ILE A 149 -14.83 9.00 7.84
N GLN A 150 -14.62 10.23 7.36
CA GLN A 150 -13.97 11.26 8.17
C GLN A 150 -14.75 11.60 9.45
N ILE A 151 -16.07 11.65 9.36
CA ILE A 151 -16.93 11.90 10.54
C ILE A 151 -16.78 10.74 11.54
N GLU A 152 -16.85 9.50 11.07
CA GLU A 152 -16.68 8.31 11.92
C GLU A 152 -15.32 8.24 12.61
N LEU A 153 -14.25 8.67 11.92
CA LEU A 153 -12.89 8.68 12.48
C LEU A 153 -12.62 9.84 13.46
N SER A 154 -13.49 10.87 13.46
CA SER A 154 -13.37 12.02 14.36
C SER A 154 -14.14 11.87 15.66
N ASN A 155 -14.99 10.87 15.78
CA ASN A 155 -15.77 10.53 16.98
C ASN A 155 -15.03 9.51 17.85
#